data_479193ec1b748730acc870e6ba91995e
#
_entry.id   479193ec1b748730acc870e6ba91995e
#
_cell.length_a   1.000
_cell.length_b   1.000
_cell.length_c   1.000
_cell.angle_alpha   90.00
_cell.angle_beta   90.00
_cell.angle_gamma   90.00
#
_symmetry.space_group_name_H-M   'P 1'
#
loop_
_entity.id
_entity.type
_entity.pdbx_description
1 polymer ?
#
loop_
_entity_poly.entity_id
_entity_poly.type
_entity_poly.pdbx_seq_one_letter_code
_entity_poly.pdbx_strand_id
1 'polypeptide(L)' 'EDNKVVNITLEVRISNIIAINLYKKFGFKEVALRKYYYGDEDAILMEKQVI' A
#
# COMPACT_ATOMS: atom_id res chain seq x y z
N GLU A 1 -11.66 18.52 20.15
CA GLU A 1 -11.85 17.44 19.55
C GLU A 1 -10.73 17.03 18.69
N ASP A 2 -10.40 15.87 18.72
CA ASP A 2 -9.30 15.37 18.02
C ASP A 2 -9.69 14.87 16.72
N ASN A 3 -9.11 15.38 15.69
CA ASN A 3 -9.30 14.81 14.39
C ASN A 3 -8.15 13.90 14.13
N LYS A 4 -8.22 12.75 14.69
CA LYS A 4 -7.14 11.81 14.48
C LYS A 4 -7.23 11.23 13.11
N VAL A 5 -6.12 11.26 12.43
CA VAL A 5 -6.02 10.65 11.13
C VAL A 5 -5.32 9.32 11.32
N VAL A 6 -5.96 8.27 10.89
CA VAL A 6 -5.39 6.94 10.97
C VAL A 6 -5.04 6.48 9.58
N ASN A 7 -3.80 6.07 9.40
CA ASN A 7 -3.35 5.55 8.13
C ASN A 7 -3.21 4.05 8.20
N ILE A 8 -3.72 3.38 7.19
CA ILE A 8 -3.56 1.95 7.06
C ILE A 8 -2.52 1.72 5.97
N THR A 9 -1.48 0.99 6.28
CA THR A 9 -0.44 0.70 5.30
C THR A 9 -0.33 -0.79 5.08
N LEU A 10 0.06 -1.14 3.86
CA LEU A 10 0.31 -2.53 3.52
C LEU A 10 1.37 -2.60 2.44
N GLU A 11 1.95 -3.77 2.29
CA GLU A 11 2.94 -4.01 1.25
C GLU A 11 2.42 -5.12 0.36
N VAL A 12 2.62 -4.95 -0.94
CA VAL A 12 2.15 -5.93 -1.89
C VAL A 12 3.24 -6.14 -2.94
N ARG A 13 3.38 -7.37 -3.40
CA ARG A 13 4.39 -7.68 -4.41
C ARG A 13 4.11 -6.90 -5.68
N ILE A 14 5.17 -6.40 -6.28
CA ILE A 14 5.03 -5.57 -7.47
C ILE A 14 4.38 -6.35 -8.62
N SER A 15 4.54 -7.66 -8.64
CA SER A 15 3.95 -8.49 -9.69
C SER A 15 2.48 -8.82 -9.44
N ASN A 16 1.99 -8.52 -8.25
CA ASN A 16 0.61 -8.85 -7.91
C ASN A 16 -0.33 -7.74 -8.35
N ILE A 17 -0.53 -7.67 -9.66
CA ILE A 17 -1.30 -6.59 -10.27
C ILE A 17 -2.74 -6.61 -9.80
N ILE A 18 -3.30 -7.79 -9.61
CA ILE A 18 -4.68 -7.92 -9.19
C ILE A 18 -4.87 -7.29 -7.81
N ALA A 19 -3.96 -7.57 -6.89
CA ALA A 19 -4.06 -7.00 -5.55
C ALA A 19 -3.84 -5.50 -5.57
N ILE A 20 -2.86 -5.04 -6.36
CA ILE A 20 -2.59 -3.61 -6.47
C ILE A 20 -3.83 -2.87 -6.94
N ASN A 21 -4.46 -3.37 -8.00
CA ASN A 21 -5.66 -2.74 -8.53
C ASN A 21 -6.81 -2.78 -7.54
N LEU A 22 -6.91 -3.88 -6.80
CA LEU A 22 -7.96 -4.01 -5.81
C LEU A 22 -7.81 -2.98 -4.71
N TYR A 23 -6.59 -2.81 -4.20
CA TYR A 23 -6.35 -1.83 -3.14
C TYR A 23 -6.54 -0.41 -3.63
N LYS A 24 -6.15 -0.12 -4.87
CA LYS A 24 -6.41 1.19 -5.44
C LYS A 24 -7.89 1.48 -5.50
N LYS A 25 -8.67 0.46 -5.80
CA LYS A 25 -10.12 0.60 -5.85
C LYS A 25 -10.68 0.96 -4.48
N PHE A 26 -10.05 0.48 -3.42
CA PHE A 26 -10.48 0.79 -2.07
C PHE A 26 -9.90 2.10 -1.54
N GLY A 27 -9.18 2.82 -2.36
CA GLY A 27 -8.67 4.13 -1.96
C GLY A 27 -7.23 4.15 -1.50
N PHE A 28 -6.52 3.04 -1.61
CA PHE A 28 -5.10 3.02 -1.27
C PHE A 28 -4.29 3.68 -2.35
N LYS A 29 -3.20 4.32 -1.95
CA LYS A 29 -2.29 4.97 -2.89
C LYS A 29 -0.90 4.40 -2.72
N GLU A 30 -0.16 4.35 -3.81
CA GLU A 30 1.23 3.92 -3.77
C GLU A 30 2.06 5.05 -3.19
N VAL A 31 2.76 4.79 -2.10
CA VAL A 31 3.54 5.84 -1.45
C VAL A 31 5.03 5.56 -1.46
N ALA A 32 5.44 4.32 -1.65
CA ALA A 32 6.86 3.99 -1.66
C ALA A 32 7.10 2.66 -2.34
N LEU A 33 8.34 2.44 -2.71
CA LEU A 33 8.77 1.16 -3.28
C LEU A 33 9.82 0.59 -2.34
N ARG A 34 9.63 -0.65 -1.91
CA ARG A 34 10.59 -1.32 -1.05
C ARG A 34 11.31 -2.38 -1.86
N LYS A 35 12.59 -2.13 -2.09
CA LYS A 35 13.35 -3.01 -2.96
C LYS A 35 13.66 -4.33 -2.28
N TYR A 36 13.43 -5.41 -3.00
CA TYR A 36 13.76 -6.77 -2.56
C TYR A 36 13.12 -7.15 -1.25
N TYR A 37 11.95 -6.58 -1.00
CA TYR A 37 11.26 -6.87 0.26
C TYR A 37 10.95 -8.35 0.39
N TYR A 38 10.63 -8.99 -0.72
CA TYR A 38 10.32 -10.42 -0.74
C TYR A 38 11.50 -11.25 -1.21
N GLY A 39 12.70 -10.72 -1.09
CA GLY A 39 13.92 -11.45 -1.46
C GLY A 39 14.27 -11.30 -2.92
N ASP A 40 13.41 -11.71 -3.81
CA ASP A 40 13.68 -11.62 -5.24
C ASP A 40 12.76 -10.62 -5.93
N GLU A 41 11.94 -9.94 -5.17
CA GLU A 41 10.93 -9.08 -5.76
C GLU A 41 10.70 -7.86 -4.92
N ASP A 42 10.47 -6.74 -5.57
CA ASP A 42 10.16 -5.50 -4.86
C ASP A 42 8.72 -5.54 -4.35
N ALA A 43 8.45 -4.68 -3.39
CA ALA A 43 7.10 -4.50 -2.88
C ALA A 43 6.70 -3.05 -3.02
N ILE A 44 5.42 -2.82 -3.23
CA ILE A 44 4.86 -1.49 -3.25
C ILE A 44 4.20 -1.26 -1.91
N LEU A 45 4.57 -0.16 -1.27
CA LEU A 45 3.93 0.25 -0.02
C LEU A 45 2.74 1.11 -0.37
N MET A 46 1.59 0.71 0.09
CA MET A 46 0.35 1.43 -0.20
C MET A 46 -0.26 1.92 1.10
N GLU A 47 -0.91 3.05 1.02
CA GLU A 47 -1.45 3.68 2.21
C GLU A 47 -2.84 4.22 1.94
N LYS A 48 -3.70 4.09 2.91
CA LYS A 48 -5.02 4.68 2.86
C LYS A 48 -5.25 5.48 4.12
N GLN A 49 -5.73 6.70 3.95
CA GLN A 49 -6.01 7.56 5.07
C GLN A 49 -7.47 7.38 5.47
N VAL A 50 -7.67 7.08 6.73
CA VAL A 50 -9.01 6.89 7.27
C VAL A 50 -9.18 7.83 8.44
N ILE A 51 -10.26 8.55 8.44
CA ILE A 51 -10.52 9.51 9.51
C ILE A 51 -11.58 8.98 10.44
#